data_99d944dfc6d80a5b0f2c58db9430b7d6
#
_entry.id   99d944dfc6d80a5b0f2c58db9430b7d6
#
_cell.length_a   1.000
_cell.length_b   1.000
_cell.length_c   1.000
_cell.angle_alpha   90.00
_cell.angle_beta   90.00
_cell.angle_gamma   90.00
#
_symmetry.space_group_name_H-M   'P 1'
#
loop_
_entity.id
_entity.type
_entity.pdbx_description
1 polymer ?
#
loop_
_entity_poly.entity_id
_entity_poly.type
_entity_poly.pdbx_seq_one_letter_code
_entity_poly.pdbx_strand_id
1 'polypeptide(L)'
;MKIELKQIKVRDIVSGYTNNEEEGVTGFNGSLNIRPPYQRDFVYKDKQQKAVISTIVRGCPLNTMYWVKNEDNSFELLDGQQRTMSICEFVEGNFSMEFIPGVQQCFHNLPDSMQEKILDYELMVYICEGNETERLEWFKTINIAGEKLTDQELLNINYIGTWLSDAKRKFSKTNCVAYKLGNKYVKGSPIRQEYLETALDWISNGHIADYMSKHQHDINANELWLYYQSVINWVETTFAIDTNAKNYRKEMSGLNWGNLYNRFHHKMYDASEIEKRVNELMANEEVTDKKGVYEYILSGEDENIACRLSKRVFSNTDKRTAYERQKGICPITGEFLPIEEMQADHIIPWWKGGTTTLSNLQMISKLANARKGGK
;
A
#
# COMPACT_ATOMS: atom_id res chain seq x y z
N MET A 1 -33.30 4.88 2.76
CA MET A 1 -32.61 4.81 4.07
C MET A 1 -33.26 5.80 5.04
N LYS A 2 -33.61 5.41 6.26
CA LYS A 2 -34.08 6.28 7.34
C LYS A 2 -32.89 6.67 8.23
N ILE A 3 -32.79 7.94 8.63
CA ILE A 3 -31.68 8.46 9.44
C ILE A 3 -32.25 9.21 10.64
N GLU A 4 -31.81 8.88 11.83
CA GLU A 4 -32.20 9.51 13.10
C GLU A 4 -30.96 9.97 13.85
N LEU A 5 -30.93 11.24 14.29
CA LEU A 5 -29.85 11.76 15.12
C LEU A 5 -30.11 11.45 16.61
N LYS A 6 -29.13 10.84 17.27
CA LYS A 6 -29.17 10.60 18.74
C LYS A 6 -27.94 11.16 19.43
N GLN A 7 -28.11 11.55 20.67
CA GLN A 7 -27.05 11.86 21.61
C GLN A 7 -26.79 10.62 22.45
N ILE A 8 -25.57 10.09 22.39
CA ILE A 8 -25.16 8.88 23.12
C ILE A 8 -23.98 9.25 24.02
N LYS A 9 -24.10 8.96 25.31
CA LYS A 9 -23.04 9.25 26.26
C LYS A 9 -21.87 8.30 26.10
N VAL A 10 -20.67 8.77 26.38
CA VAL A 10 -19.45 7.97 26.40
C VAL A 10 -19.61 6.75 27.29
N ARG A 11 -20.20 6.91 28.51
CA ARG A 11 -20.42 5.81 29.46
C ARG A 11 -21.23 4.66 28.86
N ASP A 12 -22.20 4.96 27.99
CA ASP A 12 -23.02 3.95 27.34
C ASP A 12 -22.22 3.15 26.31
N ILE A 13 -21.34 3.82 25.55
CA ILE A 13 -20.52 3.20 24.52
C ILE A 13 -19.43 2.33 25.12
N VAL A 14 -18.76 2.78 26.19
CA VAL A 14 -17.68 2.02 26.84
C VAL A 14 -18.21 0.87 27.68
N SER A 15 -19.49 0.86 28.01
CA SER A 15 -20.09 -0.25 28.74
C SER A 15 -20.00 -1.55 27.96
N GLY A 16 -19.36 -2.57 28.54
CA GLY A 16 -19.13 -3.85 27.89
C GLY A 16 -18.16 -3.78 26.71
N TYR A 17 -17.25 -2.81 26.70
CA TYR A 17 -16.21 -2.72 25.67
C TYR A 17 -15.29 -3.92 25.71
N THR A 18 -15.07 -4.52 24.56
CA THR A 18 -14.09 -5.59 24.35
C THR A 18 -13.30 -5.31 23.07
N ASN A 19 -12.00 -5.55 23.13
CA ASN A 19 -11.12 -5.46 21.96
C ASN A 19 -10.36 -6.78 21.86
N ASN A 20 -10.89 -7.70 21.07
CA ASN A 20 -10.33 -9.02 20.83
C ASN A 20 -9.93 -9.15 19.38
N GLU A 21 -8.71 -9.62 19.10
CA GLU A 21 -8.21 -9.80 17.73
C GLU A 21 -9.03 -10.83 16.93
N GLU A 22 -9.58 -11.84 17.60
CA GLU A 22 -10.34 -12.92 16.94
C GLU A 22 -11.84 -12.61 16.85
N GLU A 23 -12.44 -12.07 17.92
CA GLU A 23 -13.89 -11.85 18.03
C GLU A 23 -14.32 -10.45 17.58
N GLY A 24 -13.35 -9.54 17.37
CA GLY A 24 -13.62 -8.18 16.94
C GLY A 24 -13.62 -7.16 18.08
N VAL A 25 -14.16 -5.98 17.83
CA VAL A 25 -14.26 -4.87 18.79
C VAL A 25 -15.71 -4.53 18.99
N THR A 26 -16.19 -4.67 20.22
CA THR A 26 -17.57 -4.37 20.57
C THR A 26 -17.67 -3.37 21.73
N GLY A 27 -18.80 -2.72 21.85
CA GLY A 27 -19.15 -1.80 22.93
C GLY A 27 -20.65 -1.67 23.06
N PHE A 28 -21.13 -0.69 23.84
CA PHE A 28 -22.56 -0.46 24.04
C PHE A 28 -23.27 -1.75 24.52
N ASN A 29 -22.73 -2.32 25.59
CA ASN A 29 -23.17 -3.63 26.17
C ASN A 29 -23.12 -4.78 25.14
N GLY A 30 -22.15 -4.80 24.24
CA GLY A 30 -22.01 -5.81 23.20
C GLY A 30 -22.93 -5.61 21.99
N SER A 31 -23.81 -4.60 22.02
CA SER A 31 -24.77 -4.34 20.94
C SER A 31 -24.17 -3.55 19.77
N LEU A 32 -23.01 -2.92 19.95
CA LEU A 32 -22.32 -2.16 18.90
C LEU A 32 -21.07 -2.91 18.43
N ASN A 33 -21.04 -3.32 17.16
CA ASN A 33 -19.83 -3.76 16.51
C ASN A 33 -19.05 -2.52 16.04
N ILE A 34 -17.94 -2.20 16.74
CA ILE A 34 -17.12 -1.02 16.51
C ILE A 34 -16.19 -1.24 15.30
N ARG A 35 -15.79 -2.49 15.02
CA ARG A 35 -14.92 -2.85 13.93
C ARG A 35 -15.52 -3.96 13.05
N PRO A 36 -16.47 -3.62 12.17
CA PRO A 36 -17.01 -4.57 11.21
C PRO A 36 -15.92 -5.14 10.29
N PRO A 37 -16.08 -6.35 9.73
CA PRO A 37 -15.03 -7.03 8.94
C PRO A 37 -14.53 -6.26 7.71
N TYR A 38 -15.33 -5.38 7.15
CA TYR A 38 -14.95 -4.57 5.98
C TYR A 38 -14.12 -3.34 6.34
N GLN A 39 -14.10 -2.90 7.61
CA GLN A 39 -13.29 -1.77 8.03
C GLN A 39 -11.84 -2.17 8.30
N ARG A 40 -10.93 -1.21 8.23
CA ARG A 40 -9.51 -1.38 8.53
C ARG A 40 -9.26 -1.49 10.04
N ASP A 41 -8.09 -1.96 10.41
CA ASP A 41 -7.64 -1.95 11.79
C ASP A 41 -7.41 -0.52 12.32
N PHE A 42 -7.17 -0.41 13.63
CA PHE A 42 -6.90 0.86 14.28
C PHE A 42 -5.60 1.48 13.77
N VAL A 43 -5.69 2.69 13.21
CA VAL A 43 -4.56 3.38 12.56
C VAL A 43 -4.16 4.70 13.25
N TYR A 44 -4.96 5.24 14.18
CA TYR A 44 -4.61 6.46 14.88
C TYR A 44 -3.31 6.30 15.68
N LYS A 45 -2.40 7.24 15.48
CA LYS A 45 -1.19 7.36 16.28
C LYS A 45 -1.50 8.05 17.61
N ASP A 46 -0.61 7.89 18.58
CA ASP A 46 -0.71 8.49 19.93
C ASP A 46 -1.20 9.95 19.92
N LYS A 47 -0.65 10.78 19.04
CA LYS A 47 -1.09 12.19 18.91
C LYS A 47 -2.56 12.35 18.51
N GLN A 48 -3.08 11.48 17.65
CA GLN A 48 -4.46 11.55 17.18
C GLN A 48 -5.42 11.05 18.25
N GLN A 49 -5.07 9.95 18.95
CA GLN A 49 -5.84 9.44 20.10
C GLN A 49 -5.97 10.51 21.19
N LYS A 50 -4.86 11.11 21.58
CA LYS A 50 -4.81 12.18 22.58
C LYS A 50 -5.60 13.41 22.17
N ALA A 51 -5.64 13.75 20.88
CA ALA A 51 -6.45 14.85 20.38
C ALA A 51 -7.96 14.61 20.57
N VAL A 52 -8.43 13.37 20.38
CA VAL A 52 -9.83 13.01 20.63
C VAL A 52 -10.21 13.26 22.10
N ILE A 53 -9.43 12.74 23.03
CA ILE A 53 -9.68 12.93 24.47
C ILE A 53 -9.58 14.41 24.89
N SER A 54 -8.57 15.11 24.38
CA SER A 54 -8.44 16.56 24.63
C SER A 54 -9.67 17.35 24.16
N THR A 55 -10.28 16.96 23.04
CA THR A 55 -11.51 17.59 22.52
C THR A 55 -12.68 17.36 23.47
N ILE A 56 -12.85 16.13 23.98
CA ILE A 56 -13.89 15.78 24.98
C ILE A 56 -13.71 16.60 26.26
N VAL A 57 -12.51 16.63 26.81
CA VAL A 57 -12.22 17.33 28.07
C VAL A 57 -12.47 18.84 27.95
N ARG A 58 -12.22 19.41 26.78
CA ARG A 58 -12.54 20.83 26.49
C ARG A 58 -14.02 21.08 26.27
N GLY A 59 -14.84 20.04 26.14
CA GLY A 59 -16.26 20.16 25.79
C GLY A 59 -16.49 20.66 24.36
N CYS A 60 -15.49 20.50 23.49
CA CYS A 60 -15.62 20.86 22.08
C CYS A 60 -16.32 19.71 21.32
N PRO A 61 -17.10 20.03 20.26
CA PRO A 61 -17.78 18.99 19.49
C PRO A 61 -16.78 18.11 18.74
N LEU A 62 -16.97 16.81 18.85
CA LEU A 62 -16.39 15.82 17.92
C LEU A 62 -17.26 15.73 16.66
N ASN A 63 -16.64 15.40 15.53
CA ASN A 63 -17.41 15.11 14.32
C ASN A 63 -18.44 14.02 14.58
N THR A 64 -19.59 14.12 13.93
CA THR A 64 -20.68 13.14 14.02
C THR A 64 -20.20 11.72 13.66
N MET A 65 -20.84 10.73 14.28
CA MET A 65 -20.61 9.32 14.01
C MET A 65 -21.84 8.73 13.30
N TYR A 66 -21.63 7.65 12.56
CA TYR A 66 -22.70 6.99 11.84
C TYR A 66 -22.75 5.51 12.23
N TRP A 67 -23.89 5.07 12.72
CA TRP A 67 -24.17 3.69 13.08
C TRP A 67 -25.27 3.14 12.17
N VAL A 68 -25.12 1.89 11.79
CA VAL A 68 -26.17 1.15 11.07
C VAL A 68 -26.90 0.27 12.09
N LYS A 69 -28.22 0.31 12.07
CA LYS A 69 -29.05 -0.60 12.82
C LYS A 69 -29.35 -1.85 12.02
N ASN A 70 -29.09 -3.01 12.58
CA ASN A 70 -29.38 -4.32 12.01
C ASN A 70 -30.79 -4.80 12.39
N GLU A 71 -31.25 -5.86 11.74
CA GLU A 71 -32.58 -6.45 11.96
C GLU A 71 -32.76 -7.01 13.38
N ASP A 72 -31.68 -7.49 14.00
CA ASP A 72 -31.62 -7.99 15.37
C ASP A 72 -31.51 -6.89 16.43
N ASN A 73 -31.66 -5.62 16.03
CA ASN A 73 -31.45 -4.42 16.85
C ASN A 73 -30.00 -4.19 17.33
N SER A 74 -29.01 -4.96 16.87
CA SER A 74 -27.60 -4.62 17.03
C SER A 74 -27.23 -3.45 16.13
N PHE A 75 -26.03 -2.89 16.39
CA PHE A 75 -25.49 -1.77 15.61
C PHE A 75 -24.14 -2.12 15.04
N GLU A 76 -23.83 -1.58 13.89
CA GLU A 76 -22.50 -1.54 13.30
C GLU A 76 -22.04 -0.11 13.14
N LEU A 77 -20.81 0.17 13.53
CA LEU A 77 -20.21 1.49 13.34
C LEU A 77 -19.82 1.68 11.87
N LEU A 78 -20.46 2.64 11.19
CA LEU A 78 -20.19 2.96 9.80
C LEU A 78 -19.05 3.98 9.64
N ASP A 79 -19.08 5.06 10.44
CA ASP A 79 -17.98 6.03 10.56
C ASP A 79 -17.81 6.46 12.01
N GLY A 80 -16.57 6.76 12.40
CA GLY A 80 -16.16 7.14 13.74
C GLY A 80 -15.37 6.07 14.49
N GLN A 81 -15.02 4.95 13.84
CA GLN A 81 -14.28 3.84 14.47
C GLN A 81 -13.05 4.31 15.25
N GLN A 82 -12.19 5.08 14.64
CA GLN A 82 -10.94 5.52 15.26
C GLN A 82 -11.17 6.40 16.49
N ARG A 83 -12.20 7.24 16.45
CA ARG A 83 -12.61 8.09 17.59
C ARG A 83 -13.22 7.26 18.71
N THR A 84 -14.13 6.37 18.38
CA THR A 84 -14.77 5.47 19.35
C THR A 84 -13.75 4.60 20.05
N MET A 85 -12.86 3.93 19.31
CA MET A 85 -11.80 3.12 19.88
C MET A 85 -10.86 3.95 20.77
N SER A 86 -10.47 5.17 20.34
CA SER A 86 -9.62 6.04 21.17
C SER A 86 -10.28 6.39 22.52
N ILE A 87 -11.60 6.61 22.53
CA ILE A 87 -12.37 6.87 23.75
C ILE A 87 -12.39 5.65 24.65
N CYS A 88 -12.74 4.48 24.09
CA CYS A 88 -12.81 3.24 24.86
C CYS A 88 -11.44 2.84 25.43
N GLU A 89 -10.40 2.85 24.61
CA GLU A 89 -9.02 2.53 25.03
C GLU A 89 -8.52 3.47 26.14
N PHE A 90 -8.91 4.75 26.12
CA PHE A 90 -8.55 5.68 27.20
C PHE A 90 -9.29 5.35 28.49
N VAL A 91 -10.59 5.09 28.43
CA VAL A 91 -11.42 4.76 29.62
C VAL A 91 -10.98 3.44 30.24
N GLU A 92 -10.58 2.46 29.42
CA GLU A 92 -9.96 1.19 29.89
C GLU A 92 -8.55 1.39 30.49
N GLY A 93 -7.93 2.57 30.31
CA GLY A 93 -6.60 2.87 30.85
C GLY A 93 -5.43 2.41 30.00
N ASN A 94 -5.67 2.05 28.74
CA ASN A 94 -4.66 1.50 27.83
C ASN A 94 -3.65 2.54 27.31
N PHE A 95 -3.92 3.84 27.51
CA PHE A 95 -2.93 4.90 27.30
C PHE A 95 -3.13 6.07 28.26
N SER A 96 -2.09 6.89 28.41
CA SER A 96 -2.06 8.05 29.31
C SER A 96 -2.05 9.37 28.57
N MET A 97 -2.49 10.43 29.25
CA MET A 97 -2.47 11.80 28.77
C MET A 97 -1.77 12.72 29.78
N GLU A 98 -1.26 13.83 29.28
CA GLU A 98 -0.71 14.90 30.10
C GLU A 98 -1.75 16.00 30.25
N PHE A 99 -2.46 16.01 31.40
CA PHE A 99 -3.41 17.08 31.76
C PHE A 99 -2.74 18.16 32.62
N ILE A 100 -1.69 17.75 33.34
CA ILE A 100 -0.82 18.64 34.10
C ILE A 100 0.58 18.55 33.50
N PRO A 101 1.27 19.66 33.22
CA PRO A 101 2.60 19.62 32.62
C PRO A 101 3.55 18.67 33.33
N GLY A 102 4.12 17.73 32.58
CA GLY A 102 5.06 16.72 33.10
C GLY A 102 4.42 15.51 33.79
N VAL A 103 3.10 15.45 33.92
CA VAL A 103 2.41 14.34 34.62
C VAL A 103 1.54 13.55 33.64
N GLN A 104 1.93 12.30 33.39
CA GLN A 104 1.12 11.34 32.59
C GLN A 104 0.05 10.70 33.48
N GLN A 105 -1.21 10.78 33.07
CA GLN A 105 -2.35 10.27 33.81
C GLN A 105 -3.20 9.35 32.91
N CYS A 106 -3.52 8.15 33.40
CA CYS A 106 -4.54 7.29 32.82
C CYS A 106 -5.92 7.71 33.35
N PHE A 107 -7.00 7.27 32.71
CA PHE A 107 -8.36 7.63 33.06
C PHE A 107 -8.66 7.40 34.56
N HIS A 108 -8.32 6.23 35.09
CA HIS A 108 -8.57 5.84 36.49
C HIS A 108 -7.80 6.69 37.53
N ASN A 109 -6.78 7.44 37.08
CA ASN A 109 -6.00 8.32 37.96
C ASN A 109 -6.45 9.78 37.91
N LEU A 110 -7.51 10.07 37.15
CA LEU A 110 -8.10 11.40 37.06
C LEU A 110 -9.00 11.68 38.27
N PRO A 111 -9.17 12.94 38.68
CA PRO A 111 -10.22 13.32 39.65
C PRO A 111 -11.60 12.85 39.18
N ASP A 112 -12.46 12.42 40.10
CA ASP A 112 -13.81 11.92 39.82
C ASP A 112 -14.63 12.87 38.96
N SER A 113 -14.54 14.19 39.21
CA SER A 113 -15.22 15.22 38.43
C SER A 113 -14.79 15.24 36.96
N MET A 114 -13.54 14.87 36.69
CA MET A 114 -13.00 14.80 35.33
C MET A 114 -13.37 13.51 34.65
N GLN A 115 -13.37 12.39 35.38
CA GLN A 115 -13.88 11.11 34.90
C GLN A 115 -15.36 11.24 34.52
N GLU A 116 -16.20 11.80 35.38
CA GLU A 116 -17.62 12.01 35.13
C GLU A 116 -17.84 12.94 33.91
N LYS A 117 -17.05 14.02 33.78
CA LYS A 117 -17.13 14.90 32.61
C LYS A 117 -16.84 14.16 31.30
N ILE A 118 -15.90 13.23 31.30
CA ILE A 118 -15.58 12.41 30.11
C ILE A 118 -16.70 11.41 29.86
N LEU A 119 -17.18 10.72 30.86
CA LEU A 119 -18.23 9.71 30.74
C LEU A 119 -19.59 10.30 30.33
N ASP A 120 -19.90 11.51 30.78
CA ASP A 120 -21.14 12.21 30.42
C ASP A 120 -21.08 12.99 29.11
N TYR A 121 -19.93 13.01 28.44
CA TYR A 121 -19.82 13.65 27.14
C TYR A 121 -20.73 12.98 26.12
N GLU A 122 -21.53 13.79 25.42
CA GLU A 122 -22.53 13.32 24.46
C GLU A 122 -21.95 13.32 23.04
N LEU A 123 -21.92 12.13 22.44
CA LEU A 123 -21.55 11.93 21.06
C LEU A 123 -22.77 12.05 20.16
N MET A 124 -22.63 12.80 19.07
CA MET A 124 -23.66 12.97 18.07
C MET A 124 -23.60 11.78 17.09
N VAL A 125 -24.62 10.92 17.11
CA VAL A 125 -24.66 9.68 16.36
C VAL A 125 -25.87 9.65 15.45
N TYR A 126 -25.67 9.51 14.16
CA TYR A 126 -26.72 9.20 13.20
C TYR A 126 -26.95 7.70 13.15
N ILE A 127 -28.16 7.26 13.54
CA ILE A 127 -28.60 5.88 13.38
C ILE A 127 -29.25 5.74 12.01
N CYS A 128 -28.68 4.88 11.18
CA CYS A 128 -29.07 4.65 9.79
C CYS A 128 -29.78 3.29 9.68
N GLU A 129 -31.01 3.28 9.15
CA GLU A 129 -31.79 2.07 8.83
C GLU A 129 -32.01 2.00 7.34
N GLY A 130 -31.64 0.90 6.68
CA GLY A 130 -31.78 0.72 5.24
C GLY A 130 -31.34 -0.68 4.81
N ASN A 131 -31.55 -1.01 3.53
CA ASN A 131 -31.05 -2.26 2.97
C ASN A 131 -29.51 -2.19 2.76
N GLU A 132 -28.91 -3.33 2.50
CA GLU A 132 -27.44 -3.45 2.36
C GLU A 132 -26.88 -2.53 1.28
N THR A 133 -27.52 -2.43 0.13
CA THR A 133 -27.09 -1.56 -0.99
C THR A 133 -27.08 -0.09 -0.57
N GLU A 134 -28.16 0.39 0.08
CA GLU A 134 -28.27 1.77 0.56
C GLU A 134 -27.19 2.08 1.63
N ARG A 135 -26.89 1.11 2.49
CA ARG A 135 -25.84 1.25 3.53
C ARG A 135 -24.45 1.37 2.90
N LEU A 136 -24.13 0.53 1.92
CA LEU A 136 -22.86 0.56 1.20
C LEU A 136 -22.66 1.84 0.39
N GLU A 137 -23.70 2.32 -0.31
CA GLU A 137 -23.64 3.60 -1.03
C GLU A 137 -23.43 4.76 -0.08
N TRP A 138 -24.14 4.77 1.05
CA TRP A 138 -23.97 5.80 2.06
C TRP A 138 -22.57 5.77 2.71
N PHE A 139 -22.05 4.59 3.02
CA PHE A 139 -20.70 4.44 3.54
C PHE A 139 -19.64 5.04 2.60
N LYS A 140 -19.77 4.79 1.31
CA LYS A 140 -18.89 5.42 0.30
C LYS A 140 -19.01 6.95 0.33
N THR A 141 -20.22 7.47 0.49
CA THR A 141 -20.50 8.91 0.47
C THR A 141 -19.92 9.62 1.70
N ILE A 142 -20.12 9.10 2.91
CA ILE A 142 -19.64 9.76 4.13
C ILE A 142 -18.11 9.78 4.27
N ASN A 143 -17.43 8.78 3.69
CA ASN A 143 -15.96 8.71 3.71
C ASN A 143 -15.30 9.69 2.72
N ILE A 144 -16.05 10.37 1.84
CA ILE A 144 -15.51 11.39 0.93
C ILE A 144 -14.98 12.62 1.72
N ALA A 145 -15.59 12.94 2.86
CA ALA A 145 -15.24 14.11 3.67
C ALA A 145 -14.17 13.84 4.74
N GLY A 146 -13.78 12.57 4.97
CA GLY A 146 -12.82 12.13 5.98
C GLY A 146 -11.47 11.67 5.40
N GLU A 147 -10.83 10.75 6.10
CA GLU A 147 -9.65 10.05 5.56
C GLU A 147 -10.13 9.08 4.46
N LYS A 148 -9.84 9.42 3.21
CA LYS A 148 -10.33 8.68 2.03
C LYS A 148 -10.04 7.19 2.14
N LEU A 149 -11.03 6.39 1.80
CA LEU A 149 -10.84 4.95 1.60
C LEU A 149 -9.91 4.71 0.41
N THR A 150 -9.03 3.74 0.55
CA THR A 150 -8.24 3.24 -0.58
C THR A 150 -9.13 2.44 -1.54
N ASP A 151 -8.67 2.26 -2.77
CA ASP A 151 -9.40 1.44 -3.76
C ASP A 151 -9.61 0.00 -3.24
N GLN A 152 -8.61 -0.55 -2.52
CA GLN A 152 -8.73 -1.86 -1.90
C GLN A 152 -9.78 -1.90 -0.77
N GLU A 153 -9.89 -0.85 0.03
CA GLU A 153 -10.93 -0.76 1.07
C GLU A 153 -12.34 -0.70 0.44
N LEU A 154 -12.49 -0.03 -0.70
CA LEU A 154 -13.75 -0.02 -1.46
C LEU A 154 -14.08 -1.41 -2.04
N LEU A 155 -13.09 -2.13 -2.56
CA LEU A 155 -13.27 -3.50 -3.02
C LEU A 155 -13.63 -4.45 -1.87
N ASN A 156 -13.02 -4.28 -0.71
CA ASN A 156 -13.35 -5.07 0.49
C ASN A 156 -14.83 -4.93 0.90
N ILE A 157 -15.40 -3.74 0.71
CA ILE A 157 -16.82 -3.48 0.99
C ILE A 157 -17.72 -4.19 -0.03
N ASN A 158 -17.33 -4.18 -1.31
CA ASN A 158 -18.12 -4.78 -2.39
C ASN A 158 -18.12 -6.32 -2.34
N TYR A 159 -17.04 -6.92 -1.82
CA TYR A 159 -16.82 -8.37 -1.83
C TYR A 159 -16.71 -8.95 -0.41
N ILE A 160 -17.59 -8.51 0.50
CA ILE A 160 -17.66 -9.06 1.85
C ILE A 160 -18.01 -10.56 1.79
N GLY A 161 -17.28 -11.38 2.54
CA GLY A 161 -17.49 -12.82 2.61
C GLY A 161 -16.46 -13.54 3.47
N THR A 162 -16.62 -14.86 3.58
CA THR A 162 -15.73 -15.73 4.36
C THR A 162 -14.29 -15.66 3.86
N TRP A 163 -14.12 -15.66 2.54
CA TRP A 163 -12.83 -15.51 1.89
C TRP A 163 -12.10 -14.23 2.32
N LEU A 164 -12.78 -13.08 2.25
CA LEU A 164 -12.19 -11.78 2.62
C LEU A 164 -11.77 -11.77 4.10
N SER A 165 -12.58 -12.32 4.99
CA SER A 165 -12.28 -12.38 6.41
C SER A 165 -10.99 -13.16 6.67
N ASP A 166 -10.79 -14.30 6.00
CA ASP A 166 -9.56 -15.08 6.10
C ASP A 166 -8.37 -14.39 5.41
N ALA A 167 -8.58 -13.75 4.25
CA ALA A 167 -7.56 -12.96 3.57
C ALA A 167 -7.05 -11.81 4.48
N LYS A 168 -7.95 -11.06 5.09
CA LYS A 168 -7.58 -9.97 6.02
C LYS A 168 -6.81 -10.48 7.23
N ARG A 169 -7.15 -11.63 7.79
CA ARG A 169 -6.38 -12.25 8.89
C ARG A 169 -4.92 -12.50 8.48
N LYS A 170 -4.68 -12.94 7.24
CA LYS A 170 -3.35 -13.27 6.73
C LYS A 170 -2.54 -12.05 6.28
N PHE A 171 -3.20 -11.02 5.71
CA PHE A 171 -2.55 -9.93 5.00
C PHE A 171 -2.72 -8.54 5.62
N SER A 172 -3.74 -8.32 6.47
CA SER A 172 -4.19 -6.96 6.81
C SER A 172 -4.14 -6.64 8.30
N LYS A 173 -3.49 -7.46 9.13
CA LYS A 173 -3.29 -7.20 10.56
C LYS A 173 -1.85 -6.79 10.86
N THR A 174 -1.67 -6.07 11.97
CA THR A 174 -0.34 -5.78 12.49
C THR A 174 0.43 -7.08 12.72
N ASN A 175 1.66 -7.16 12.22
CA ASN A 175 2.51 -8.35 12.32
C ASN A 175 1.89 -9.65 11.75
N CYS A 176 0.98 -9.53 10.79
CA CYS A 176 0.40 -10.68 10.12
C CYS A 176 1.46 -11.55 9.43
N VAL A 177 1.07 -12.78 9.08
CA VAL A 177 2.00 -13.74 8.45
C VAL A 177 2.57 -13.24 7.12
N ALA A 178 1.78 -12.50 6.33
CA ALA A 178 2.25 -11.90 5.08
C ALA A 178 3.31 -10.83 5.32
N TYR A 179 3.13 -10.00 6.34
CA TYR A 179 4.14 -9.01 6.73
C TYR A 179 5.43 -9.66 7.21
N LYS A 180 5.33 -10.66 8.08
CA LYS A 180 6.52 -11.38 8.60
C LYS A 180 7.34 -12.01 7.48
N LEU A 181 6.68 -12.57 6.47
CA LEU A 181 7.33 -13.21 5.33
C LEU A 181 7.89 -12.19 4.33
N GLY A 182 7.10 -11.17 3.96
CA GLY A 182 7.37 -10.32 2.80
C GLY A 182 7.84 -8.89 3.08
N ASN A 183 8.09 -8.49 4.34
CA ASN A 183 8.40 -7.08 4.69
C ASN A 183 9.67 -6.51 4.03
N LYS A 184 10.58 -7.36 3.55
CA LYS A 184 11.76 -6.96 2.77
C LYS A 184 11.41 -6.61 1.32
N TYR A 185 10.38 -7.20 0.77
CA TYR A 185 10.04 -7.17 -0.65
C TYR A 185 8.82 -6.33 -0.97
N VAL A 186 7.83 -6.32 -0.08
CA VAL A 186 6.58 -5.58 -0.22
C VAL A 186 6.66 -4.28 0.55
N LYS A 187 6.23 -3.18 -0.06
CA LYS A 187 6.11 -1.88 0.57
C LYS A 187 4.71 -1.67 1.14
N GLY A 188 4.62 -0.75 2.09
CA GLY A 188 3.36 -0.31 2.66
C GLY A 188 3.07 -0.92 4.03
N SER A 189 1.83 -0.77 4.47
CA SER A 189 1.34 -1.20 5.78
C SER A 189 0.21 -2.21 5.64
N PRO A 190 0.30 -3.38 6.32
CA PRO A 190 -0.78 -4.36 6.29
C PRO A 190 -2.13 -3.77 6.72
N ILE A 191 -2.14 -2.95 7.76
CA ILE A 191 -3.38 -2.35 8.30
C ILE A 191 -4.05 -1.35 7.33
N ARG A 192 -3.31 -0.85 6.34
CA ARG A 192 -3.83 -0.05 5.23
C ARG A 192 -4.18 -0.87 4.00
N GLN A 193 -4.26 -2.19 4.14
CA GLN A 193 -4.59 -3.17 3.10
C GLN A 193 -3.55 -3.32 1.99
N GLU A 194 -2.41 -2.63 2.04
CA GLU A 194 -1.42 -2.59 0.94
C GLU A 194 -0.77 -3.96 0.68
N TYR A 195 -0.66 -4.83 1.69
CA TYR A 195 -0.19 -6.21 1.51
C TYR A 195 -1.23 -7.10 0.82
N LEU A 196 -2.51 -6.93 1.18
CA LEU A 196 -3.61 -7.65 0.53
C LEU A 196 -3.74 -7.20 -0.93
N GLU A 197 -3.75 -5.89 -1.17
CA GLU A 197 -3.79 -5.30 -2.50
C GLU A 197 -2.65 -5.81 -3.38
N THR A 198 -1.42 -5.80 -2.86
CA THR A 198 -0.24 -6.28 -3.58
C THR A 198 -0.36 -7.77 -3.94
N ALA A 199 -0.78 -8.61 -3.00
CA ALA A 199 -0.94 -10.04 -3.27
C ALA A 199 -2.04 -10.32 -4.31
N LEU A 200 -3.14 -9.56 -4.24
CA LEU A 200 -4.24 -9.61 -5.20
C LEU A 200 -3.81 -9.13 -6.59
N ASP A 201 -3.10 -8.01 -6.67
CA ASP A 201 -2.54 -7.49 -7.93
C ASP A 201 -1.67 -8.55 -8.60
N TRP A 202 -0.82 -9.20 -7.83
CA TRP A 202 0.10 -10.21 -8.33
C TRP A 202 -0.60 -11.45 -8.88
N ILE A 203 -1.54 -12.04 -8.13
CA ILE A 203 -2.22 -13.27 -8.55
C ILE A 203 -3.19 -13.02 -9.71
N SER A 204 -3.82 -11.85 -9.73
CA SER A 204 -4.82 -11.49 -10.74
C SER A 204 -4.23 -10.80 -11.98
N ASN A 205 -2.92 -10.51 -11.99
CA ASN A 205 -2.28 -9.66 -13.01
C ASN A 205 -3.00 -8.31 -13.19
N GLY A 206 -3.37 -7.64 -12.08
CA GLY A 206 -4.05 -6.35 -12.07
C GLY A 206 -5.58 -6.41 -12.09
N HIS A 207 -6.20 -7.59 -12.25
CA HIS A 207 -7.66 -7.76 -12.28
C HIS A 207 -8.22 -8.12 -10.91
N ILE A 208 -7.95 -7.27 -9.89
CA ILE A 208 -8.29 -7.53 -8.48
C ILE A 208 -9.79 -7.75 -8.28
N ALA A 209 -10.63 -6.90 -8.86
CA ALA A 209 -12.09 -6.99 -8.71
C ALA A 209 -12.65 -8.33 -9.23
N ASP A 210 -12.17 -8.80 -10.37
CA ASP A 210 -12.61 -10.07 -10.97
C ASP A 210 -12.20 -11.25 -10.08
N TYR A 211 -10.97 -11.21 -9.55
CA TYR A 211 -10.48 -12.25 -8.63
C TYR A 211 -11.31 -12.28 -7.35
N MET A 212 -11.53 -11.14 -6.70
CA MET A 212 -12.33 -11.04 -5.48
C MET A 212 -13.78 -11.48 -5.69
N SER A 213 -14.38 -11.10 -6.83
CA SER A 213 -15.75 -11.53 -7.20
C SER A 213 -15.85 -13.05 -7.33
N LYS A 214 -14.88 -13.66 -7.99
CA LYS A 214 -14.84 -15.11 -8.20
C LYS A 214 -14.71 -15.90 -6.90
N HIS A 215 -13.91 -15.39 -5.96
CA HIS A 215 -13.56 -16.09 -4.72
C HIS A 215 -14.38 -15.63 -3.50
N GLN A 216 -15.29 -14.66 -3.63
CA GLN A 216 -16.05 -14.05 -2.53
C GLN A 216 -16.64 -15.07 -1.55
N HIS A 217 -17.17 -16.19 -2.07
CA HIS A 217 -17.85 -17.21 -1.31
C HIS A 217 -16.98 -18.43 -0.93
N ASP A 218 -15.70 -18.40 -1.25
CA ASP A 218 -14.77 -19.44 -0.86
C ASP A 218 -14.62 -19.46 0.66
N ILE A 219 -14.37 -20.67 1.20
CA ILE A 219 -14.26 -20.88 2.65
C ILE A 219 -13.03 -20.15 3.23
N ASN A 220 -11.96 -20.01 2.46
CA ASN A 220 -10.70 -19.41 2.88
C ASN A 220 -9.90 -18.83 1.71
N ALA A 221 -8.87 -18.07 2.03
CA ALA A 221 -7.95 -17.45 1.08
C ALA A 221 -6.61 -18.22 0.98
N ASN A 222 -6.64 -19.53 1.07
CA ASN A 222 -5.41 -20.33 1.04
C ASN A 222 -4.71 -20.30 -0.32
N GLU A 223 -5.46 -20.22 -1.43
CA GLU A 223 -4.89 -20.08 -2.77
C GLU A 223 -4.02 -18.82 -2.88
N LEU A 224 -4.58 -17.66 -2.48
CA LEU A 224 -3.86 -16.39 -2.45
C LEU A 224 -2.62 -16.47 -1.53
N TRP A 225 -2.75 -17.11 -0.38
CA TRP A 225 -1.66 -17.25 0.58
C TRP A 225 -0.53 -18.12 0.04
N LEU A 226 -0.84 -19.26 -0.53
CA LEU A 226 0.16 -20.16 -1.11
C LEU A 226 0.86 -19.52 -2.31
N TYR A 227 0.11 -18.81 -3.14
CA TYR A 227 0.70 -18.07 -4.25
C TYR A 227 1.70 -17.00 -3.74
N TYR A 228 1.29 -16.20 -2.75
CA TYR A 228 2.16 -15.18 -2.15
C TYR A 228 3.45 -15.78 -1.56
N GLN A 229 3.32 -16.89 -0.84
CA GLN A 229 4.48 -17.63 -0.32
C GLN A 229 5.38 -18.12 -1.46
N SER A 230 4.81 -18.66 -2.54
CA SER A 230 5.58 -19.13 -3.68
C SER A 230 6.37 -18.02 -4.35
N VAL A 231 5.78 -16.84 -4.49
CA VAL A 231 6.48 -15.65 -5.01
C VAL A 231 7.67 -15.28 -4.14
N ILE A 232 7.46 -15.13 -2.84
CA ILE A 232 8.53 -14.71 -1.93
C ILE A 232 9.65 -15.77 -1.85
N ASN A 233 9.30 -17.03 -1.71
CA ASN A 233 10.27 -18.13 -1.68
C ASN A 233 11.08 -18.23 -2.97
N TRP A 234 10.43 -18.02 -4.11
CA TRP A 234 11.13 -17.98 -5.39
C TRP A 234 12.13 -16.82 -5.47
N VAL A 235 11.77 -15.64 -5.00
CA VAL A 235 12.72 -14.49 -4.94
C VAL A 235 13.92 -14.83 -4.06
N GLU A 236 13.68 -15.37 -2.86
CA GLU A 236 14.74 -15.75 -1.93
C GLU A 236 15.68 -16.80 -2.49
N THR A 237 15.12 -17.80 -3.17
CA THR A 237 15.90 -18.89 -3.78
C THR A 237 16.69 -18.41 -5.00
N THR A 238 16.04 -17.64 -5.89
CA THR A 238 16.64 -17.15 -7.15
C THR A 238 17.82 -16.21 -6.90
N PHE A 239 17.72 -15.34 -5.89
CA PHE A 239 18.76 -14.35 -5.56
C PHE A 239 19.64 -14.81 -4.38
N ALA A 240 19.55 -16.07 -3.97
CA ALA A 240 20.32 -16.66 -2.85
C ALA A 240 20.28 -15.77 -1.57
N ILE A 241 19.10 -15.21 -1.26
CA ILE A 241 18.97 -14.31 -0.13
C ILE A 241 18.95 -15.13 1.14
N ASP A 242 20.01 -15.01 1.93
CA ASP A 242 20.04 -15.56 3.27
C ASP A 242 19.09 -14.76 4.19
N THR A 243 18.41 -15.45 5.09
CA THR A 243 17.56 -14.87 6.13
C THR A 243 18.32 -13.88 7.02
N ASN A 244 19.63 -13.99 7.10
CA ASN A 244 20.53 -13.03 7.77
C ASN A 244 20.85 -11.78 6.95
N ALA A 245 20.27 -11.65 5.76
CA ALA A 245 20.16 -10.41 4.98
C ALA A 245 21.47 -9.76 4.50
N LYS A 246 22.56 -10.51 4.32
CA LYS A 246 23.81 -9.92 3.81
C LYS A 246 23.72 -9.48 2.35
N ASN A 247 22.89 -10.15 1.56
CA ASN A 247 22.71 -9.88 0.12
C ASN A 247 21.35 -9.23 -0.22
N TYR A 248 20.49 -8.95 0.78
CA TYR A 248 19.30 -8.14 0.56
C TYR A 248 19.68 -6.69 0.21
N ARG A 249 19.08 -6.18 -0.86
CA ARG A 249 19.27 -4.81 -1.32
C ARG A 249 17.97 -4.01 -1.24
N LYS A 250 18.08 -2.74 -0.85
CA LYS A 250 16.95 -1.83 -0.71
C LYS A 250 16.10 -1.72 -1.99
N GLU A 251 16.73 -1.89 -3.14
CA GLU A 251 16.12 -1.85 -4.46
C GLU A 251 15.11 -2.98 -4.69
N MET A 252 15.24 -4.09 -3.96
CA MET A 252 14.29 -5.21 -4.01
C MET A 252 12.92 -4.86 -3.43
N SER A 253 12.87 -3.88 -2.53
CA SER A 253 11.63 -3.48 -1.88
C SER A 253 10.69 -2.73 -2.82
N GLY A 254 9.46 -3.23 -2.94
CA GLY A 254 8.38 -2.64 -3.74
C GLY A 254 8.55 -2.83 -5.24
N LEU A 255 9.24 -3.88 -5.66
CA LEU A 255 9.17 -4.40 -7.03
C LEU A 255 7.88 -5.22 -7.21
N ASN A 256 7.37 -5.28 -8.43
CA ASN A 256 6.24 -6.17 -8.75
C ASN A 256 6.74 -7.61 -8.92
N TRP A 257 7.09 -8.25 -7.77
CA TRP A 257 7.63 -9.60 -7.75
C TRP A 257 6.66 -10.64 -8.28
N GLY A 258 5.35 -10.44 -8.11
CA GLY A 258 4.36 -11.33 -8.68
C GLY A 258 4.38 -11.33 -10.21
N ASN A 259 4.47 -10.18 -10.86
CA ASN A 259 4.61 -10.10 -12.32
C ASN A 259 5.90 -10.79 -12.80
N LEU A 260 7.01 -10.56 -12.10
CA LEU A 260 8.29 -11.22 -12.42
C LEU A 260 8.20 -12.73 -12.23
N TYR A 261 7.57 -13.17 -11.13
CA TYR A 261 7.32 -14.59 -10.88
C TYR A 261 6.46 -15.21 -12.00
N ASN A 262 5.34 -14.62 -12.33
CA ASN A 262 4.42 -15.12 -13.34
C ASN A 262 5.11 -15.31 -14.72
N ARG A 263 6.07 -14.45 -15.05
CA ARG A 263 6.81 -14.48 -16.31
C ARG A 263 8.02 -15.41 -16.29
N PHE A 264 8.69 -15.57 -15.16
CA PHE A 264 10.05 -16.10 -15.15
C PHE A 264 10.29 -17.28 -14.20
N HIS A 265 9.34 -17.66 -13.32
CA HIS A 265 9.54 -18.72 -12.33
C HIS A 265 9.81 -20.11 -12.94
N HIS A 266 9.42 -20.32 -14.20
CA HIS A 266 9.66 -21.58 -14.92
C HIS A 266 11.10 -21.74 -15.42
N LYS A 267 11.91 -20.69 -15.39
CA LYS A 267 13.33 -20.74 -15.77
C LYS A 267 14.18 -21.24 -14.59
N MET A 268 15.24 -21.96 -14.91
CA MET A 268 16.24 -22.34 -13.91
C MET A 268 17.34 -21.28 -13.88
N TYR A 269 17.74 -20.92 -12.68
CA TYR A 269 18.77 -19.90 -12.44
C TYR A 269 19.88 -20.46 -11.55
N ASP A 270 21.14 -20.16 -11.87
CA ASP A 270 22.25 -20.34 -10.95
C ASP A 270 22.30 -19.11 -10.03
N ALA A 271 22.01 -19.32 -8.76
CA ALA A 271 21.95 -18.25 -7.78
C ALA A 271 23.30 -17.52 -7.60
N SER A 272 24.43 -18.24 -7.73
CA SER A 272 25.78 -17.66 -7.62
C SER A 272 26.10 -16.76 -8.81
N GLU A 273 25.70 -17.17 -10.01
CA GLU A 273 25.89 -16.41 -11.24
C GLU A 273 25.01 -15.14 -11.23
N ILE A 274 23.75 -15.27 -10.80
CA ILE A 274 22.83 -14.14 -10.61
C ILE A 274 23.41 -13.15 -9.61
N GLU A 275 23.87 -13.58 -8.43
CA GLU A 275 24.43 -12.70 -7.42
C GLU A 275 25.65 -11.93 -7.94
N LYS A 276 26.55 -12.62 -8.65
CA LYS A 276 27.69 -11.97 -9.31
C LYS A 276 27.22 -10.90 -10.30
N ARG A 277 26.25 -11.23 -11.13
CA ARG A 277 25.74 -10.33 -12.16
C ARG A 277 25.00 -9.13 -11.60
N VAL A 278 24.21 -9.33 -10.55
CA VAL A 278 23.56 -8.23 -9.80
C VAL A 278 24.63 -7.28 -9.25
N ASN A 279 25.68 -7.80 -8.62
CA ASN A 279 26.78 -6.96 -8.09
C ASN A 279 27.45 -6.11 -9.18
N GLU A 280 27.76 -6.70 -10.32
CA GLU A 280 28.35 -6.00 -11.47
C GLU A 280 27.45 -4.85 -11.97
N LEU A 281 26.16 -5.12 -12.17
CA LEU A 281 25.21 -4.12 -12.66
C LEU A 281 24.91 -3.03 -11.61
N MET A 282 24.87 -3.38 -10.33
CA MET A 282 24.69 -2.41 -9.25
C MET A 282 25.89 -1.48 -9.11
N ALA A 283 27.11 -1.96 -9.40
CA ALA A 283 28.32 -1.15 -9.40
C ALA A 283 28.49 -0.31 -10.67
N ASN A 284 27.82 -0.67 -11.77
CA ASN A 284 27.96 0.03 -13.04
C ASN A 284 27.27 1.41 -12.99
N GLU A 285 28.04 2.47 -13.18
CA GLU A 285 27.54 3.86 -13.15
C GLU A 285 26.59 4.18 -14.32
N GLU A 286 26.68 3.48 -15.45
CA GLU A 286 25.76 3.66 -16.58
C GLU A 286 24.35 3.14 -16.30
N VAL A 287 24.19 2.21 -15.36
CA VAL A 287 22.91 1.68 -14.91
C VAL A 287 22.32 2.63 -13.88
N THR A 288 21.36 3.45 -14.28
CA THR A 288 20.70 4.43 -13.41
C THR A 288 19.41 3.89 -12.76
N ASP A 289 18.71 2.97 -13.43
CA ASP A 289 17.56 2.26 -12.87
C ASP A 289 18.00 0.96 -12.20
N LYS A 290 18.45 1.07 -10.96
CA LYS A 290 18.90 -0.10 -10.18
C LYS A 290 17.78 -1.12 -9.89
N LYS A 291 16.53 -0.70 -9.88
CA LYS A 291 15.39 -1.59 -9.70
C LYS A 291 15.13 -2.46 -10.92
N GLY A 292 15.29 -1.92 -12.11
CA GLY A 292 15.14 -2.64 -13.36
C GLY A 292 16.17 -3.75 -13.58
N VAL A 293 17.29 -3.74 -12.83
CA VAL A 293 18.34 -4.77 -12.91
C VAL A 293 17.79 -6.17 -12.67
N TYR A 294 16.84 -6.33 -11.74
CA TYR A 294 16.26 -7.63 -11.43
C TYR A 294 15.46 -8.20 -12.62
N GLU A 295 14.61 -7.39 -13.25
CA GLU A 295 13.89 -7.81 -14.46
C GLU A 295 14.85 -8.11 -15.60
N TYR A 296 15.88 -7.30 -15.79
CA TYR A 296 16.87 -7.47 -16.84
C TYR A 296 17.59 -8.84 -16.74
N ILE A 297 18.07 -9.18 -15.55
CA ILE A 297 18.74 -10.47 -15.32
C ILE A 297 17.77 -11.64 -15.52
N LEU A 298 16.57 -11.56 -14.95
CA LEU A 298 15.56 -12.62 -15.06
C LEU A 298 15.09 -12.86 -16.51
N SER A 299 15.11 -11.81 -17.33
CA SER A 299 14.78 -11.94 -18.75
C SER A 299 15.84 -12.70 -19.56
N GLY A 300 17.05 -12.86 -19.03
CA GLY A 300 18.22 -13.34 -19.73
C GLY A 300 18.94 -12.22 -20.47
N GLU A 301 18.98 -11.04 -19.87
CA GLU A 301 19.64 -9.84 -20.38
C GLU A 301 19.06 -9.33 -21.70
N ASP A 302 17.73 -9.30 -21.81
CA ASP A 302 17.01 -8.81 -23.00
C ASP A 302 17.37 -7.35 -23.31
N GLU A 303 17.79 -7.09 -24.56
CA GLU A 303 18.21 -5.76 -25.04
C GLU A 303 17.10 -4.70 -24.91
N ASN A 304 15.82 -5.07 -25.04
CA ASN A 304 14.70 -4.13 -24.91
C ASN A 304 14.53 -3.66 -23.46
N ILE A 305 14.85 -4.52 -22.48
CA ILE A 305 14.86 -4.17 -21.06
C ILE A 305 16.12 -3.36 -20.74
N ALA A 306 17.26 -3.74 -21.31
CA ALA A 306 18.52 -3.01 -21.15
C ALA A 306 18.39 -1.52 -21.46
N CYS A 307 17.68 -1.17 -22.54
CA CYS A 307 17.46 0.22 -22.93
C CYS A 307 16.81 1.08 -21.82
N ARG A 308 16.05 0.47 -20.93
CA ARG A 308 15.34 1.16 -19.82
C ARG A 308 16.22 1.39 -18.60
N LEU A 309 17.30 0.63 -18.45
CA LEU A 309 18.16 0.70 -17.26
C LEU A 309 19.05 1.93 -17.23
N SER A 310 19.43 2.46 -18.39
CA SER A 310 20.25 3.68 -18.49
C SER A 310 19.37 4.87 -18.84
N LYS A 311 19.20 5.78 -17.88
CA LYS A 311 18.51 7.07 -18.06
C LYS A 311 19.49 8.23 -18.19
N ARG A 312 20.78 7.96 -18.38
CA ARG A 312 21.75 9.02 -18.62
C ARG A 312 21.44 9.72 -19.91
N VAL A 313 21.26 11.03 -19.83
CA VAL A 313 20.91 11.89 -20.95
C VAL A 313 22.12 12.76 -21.24
N PHE A 314 22.52 12.80 -22.50
CA PHE A 314 23.54 13.75 -22.95
C PHE A 314 23.08 15.20 -22.72
N SER A 315 23.99 16.05 -22.27
CA SER A 315 23.70 17.46 -22.07
C SER A 315 23.31 18.16 -23.40
N ASN A 316 22.62 19.31 -23.31
CA ASN A 316 22.30 20.08 -24.51
C ASN A 316 23.53 20.57 -25.22
N THR A 317 24.62 20.83 -24.49
CA THR A 317 25.93 21.19 -25.10
C THR A 317 26.50 20.01 -25.90
N ASP A 318 26.48 18.79 -25.33
CA ASP A 318 26.96 17.60 -26.02
C ASP A 318 26.15 17.31 -27.28
N LYS A 319 24.81 17.41 -27.19
CA LYS A 319 23.90 17.24 -28.35
C LYS A 319 24.25 18.22 -29.48
N ARG A 320 24.44 19.48 -29.12
CA ARG A 320 24.81 20.52 -30.13
C ARG A 320 26.17 20.23 -30.71
N THR A 321 27.15 19.86 -29.90
CA THR A 321 28.50 19.52 -30.39
C THR A 321 28.47 18.31 -31.33
N ALA A 322 27.68 17.28 -31.01
CA ALA A 322 27.51 16.12 -31.88
C ALA A 322 26.80 16.48 -33.18
N TYR A 323 25.77 17.31 -33.14
CA TYR A 323 25.04 17.80 -34.29
C TYR A 323 25.97 18.58 -35.26
N GLU A 324 26.75 19.51 -34.73
CA GLU A 324 27.71 20.29 -35.50
C GLU A 324 28.81 19.39 -36.12
N ARG A 325 29.33 18.43 -35.34
CA ARG A 325 30.30 17.42 -35.82
C ARG A 325 29.75 16.63 -37.01
N GLN A 326 28.44 16.30 -36.98
CA GLN A 326 27.74 15.55 -38.03
C GLN A 326 27.24 16.47 -39.17
N LYS A 327 27.41 17.81 -39.05
CA LYS A 327 26.91 18.79 -40.03
C LYS A 327 25.39 18.65 -40.27
N GLY A 328 24.63 18.30 -39.26
CA GLY A 328 23.19 18.09 -39.35
C GLY A 328 22.75 16.83 -40.10
N ILE A 329 23.67 15.95 -40.48
CA ILE A 329 23.35 14.73 -41.26
C ILE A 329 23.09 13.57 -40.30
N CYS A 330 21.94 12.93 -40.45
CA CYS A 330 21.61 11.70 -39.70
C CYS A 330 22.47 10.52 -40.22
N PRO A 331 23.30 9.88 -39.38
CA PRO A 331 24.17 8.79 -39.83
C PRO A 331 23.42 7.52 -40.24
N ILE A 332 22.15 7.39 -39.92
CA ILE A 332 21.32 6.23 -40.27
C ILE A 332 20.57 6.45 -41.57
N THR A 333 20.00 7.66 -41.79
CA THR A 333 19.20 7.95 -42.99
C THR A 333 19.98 8.68 -44.08
N GLY A 334 21.10 9.31 -43.73
CA GLY A 334 21.88 10.13 -44.66
C GLY A 334 21.26 11.51 -44.97
N GLU A 335 20.13 11.84 -44.34
CA GLU A 335 19.40 13.08 -44.60
C GLU A 335 19.92 14.21 -43.70
N PHE A 336 19.90 15.43 -44.24
CA PHE A 336 20.11 16.64 -43.47
C PHE A 336 18.82 17.01 -42.76
N LEU A 337 18.90 17.17 -41.41
CA LEU A 337 17.75 17.48 -40.54
C LEU A 337 18.10 18.60 -39.57
N PRO A 338 17.17 19.50 -39.24
CA PRO A 338 17.36 20.46 -38.16
C PRO A 338 17.47 19.72 -36.81
N ILE A 339 18.17 20.35 -35.86
CA ILE A 339 18.46 19.72 -34.55
C ILE A 339 17.21 19.33 -33.81
N GLU A 340 16.10 20.07 -33.99
CA GLU A 340 14.79 19.82 -33.37
C GLU A 340 14.15 18.52 -33.88
N GLU A 341 14.52 18.02 -35.03
CA GLU A 341 14.03 16.75 -35.60
C GLU A 341 14.93 15.58 -35.33
N MET A 342 16.05 15.83 -34.63
CA MET A 342 17.01 14.81 -34.23
C MET A 342 16.93 14.52 -32.72
N GLN A 343 17.39 13.33 -32.35
CA GLN A 343 17.53 12.88 -30.95
C GLN A 343 18.94 12.33 -30.74
N ALA A 344 19.42 12.53 -29.48
CA ALA A 344 20.68 11.97 -29.05
C ALA A 344 20.55 10.45 -28.86
N ASP A 345 21.50 9.72 -29.35
CA ASP A 345 21.56 8.27 -29.28
C ASP A 345 23.01 7.81 -29.03
N HIS A 346 23.18 6.68 -28.36
CA HIS A 346 24.49 6.06 -28.16
C HIS A 346 24.89 5.30 -29.43
N ILE A 347 26.12 5.54 -29.95
CA ILE A 347 26.70 4.75 -31.06
C ILE A 347 26.82 3.30 -30.62
N ILE A 348 27.43 3.07 -29.46
CA ILE A 348 27.56 1.77 -28.79
C ILE A 348 26.69 1.82 -27.52
N PRO A 349 25.65 0.99 -27.40
CA PRO A 349 24.84 0.92 -26.19
C PRO A 349 25.64 0.51 -24.94
N TRP A 350 25.19 0.93 -23.75
CA TRP A 350 25.89 0.63 -22.50
C TRP A 350 26.04 -0.89 -22.22
N TRP A 351 25.06 -1.69 -22.60
CA TRP A 351 25.12 -3.15 -22.45
C TRP A 351 26.07 -3.84 -23.44
N LYS A 352 26.56 -3.11 -24.42
CA LYS A 352 27.67 -3.50 -25.32
C LYS A 352 28.98 -2.80 -24.98
N GLY A 353 29.07 -2.23 -23.75
CA GLY A 353 30.28 -1.56 -23.25
C GLY A 353 30.39 -0.07 -23.62
N GLY A 354 29.35 0.54 -24.17
CA GLY A 354 29.34 1.98 -24.47
C GLY A 354 29.17 2.83 -23.20
N THR A 355 29.77 4.02 -23.20
CA THR A 355 29.67 5.01 -22.13
C THR A 355 28.91 6.25 -22.60
N THR A 356 28.32 7.02 -21.66
CA THR A 356 27.63 8.29 -21.96
C THR A 356 28.65 9.42 -22.07
N THR A 357 29.45 9.38 -23.16
CA THR A 357 30.47 10.35 -23.48
C THR A 357 30.22 10.95 -24.85
N LEU A 358 30.76 12.16 -25.11
CA LEU A 358 30.62 12.84 -26.41
C LEU A 358 31.15 12.01 -27.59
N SER A 359 32.19 11.19 -27.39
CA SER A 359 32.74 10.29 -28.41
C SER A 359 31.76 9.20 -28.84
N ASN A 360 30.90 8.76 -27.89
CA ASN A 360 29.89 7.73 -28.13
C ASN A 360 28.49 8.31 -28.42
N LEU A 361 28.39 9.64 -28.63
CA LEU A 361 27.13 10.31 -28.96
C LEU A 361 26.98 10.48 -30.47
N GLN A 362 25.81 10.15 -30.96
CA GLN A 362 25.33 10.54 -32.31
C GLN A 362 23.96 11.21 -32.21
N MET A 363 23.68 12.10 -33.16
CA MET A 363 22.36 12.67 -33.39
C MET A 363 21.70 11.93 -34.55
N ILE A 364 20.53 11.35 -34.32
CA ILE A 364 19.76 10.60 -35.32
C ILE A 364 18.34 11.14 -35.45
N SER A 365 17.69 10.90 -36.59
CA SER A 365 16.31 11.34 -36.79
C SER A 365 15.38 10.69 -35.73
N LYS A 366 14.36 11.42 -35.30
CA LYS A 366 13.35 10.89 -34.33
C LYS A 366 12.71 9.60 -34.84
N LEU A 367 12.51 9.51 -36.19
CA LEU A 367 11.94 8.32 -36.83
C LEU A 367 12.89 7.12 -36.76
N ALA A 368 14.19 7.35 -37.04
CA ALA A 368 15.19 6.29 -36.96
C ALA A 368 15.39 5.80 -35.52
N ASN A 369 15.34 6.71 -34.54
CA ASN A 369 15.44 6.37 -33.13
C ASN A 369 14.24 5.52 -32.66
N ALA A 370 13.01 5.89 -33.05
CA ALA A 370 11.82 5.12 -32.77
C ALA A 370 11.88 3.70 -33.36
N ARG A 371 12.40 3.54 -34.57
CA ARG A 371 12.60 2.22 -35.20
C ARG A 371 13.68 1.38 -34.51
N LYS A 372 14.73 2.02 -33.98
CA LYS A 372 15.80 1.34 -33.23
C LYS A 372 15.32 0.86 -31.85
N GLY A 373 14.47 1.63 -31.18
CA GLY A 373 13.91 1.28 -29.86
C GLY A 373 12.66 0.38 -29.91
N GLY A 374 12.10 0.14 -31.09
CA GLY A 374 10.87 -0.68 -31.29
C GLY A 374 11.13 -2.07 -31.89
N LYS A 375 12.37 -2.56 -31.86
CA LYS A 375 12.70 -3.93 -32.25
C LYS A 375 12.85 -4.83 -31.04
#